data_18a7f1e667289069e951131093805177
#
_entry.id   18a7f1e667289069e951131093805177
#
_cell.length_a   1.000
_cell.length_b   1.000
_cell.length_c   1.000
_cell.angle_alpha   90.00
_cell.angle_beta   90.00
_cell.angle_gamma   90.00
#
_symmetry.space_group_name_H-M   'P 1'
#
loop_
_entity.id
_entity.type
_entity.pdbx_description
1 polymer ?
#
loop_
_entity_poly.entity_id
_entity_poly.type
_entity_poly.pdbx_seq_one_letter_code
_entity_poly.pdbx_strand_id
1 'polypeptide(L)'
;MNKNKKIISGIWFYGLSGSGKTTVSKYLKNNVFKKSLIIDGDIVRKYISTDLKYTLSDRLIQLNRIYGLCKICNMSNIFSISSTVYMNNITLKKLKK
;
A
#
# COMPACT_ATOMS: atom_id res chain seq x y z
N MET A 1 12.33 19.90 -16.22
CA MET A 1 12.55 19.59 -15.70
C MET A 1 12.61 19.14 -15.16
N ASN A 2 12.49 19.12 -14.77
CA ASN A 2 12.70 18.81 -14.04
C ASN A 2 13.27 18.02 -13.61
N LYS A 3 13.67 18.28 -13.67
CA LYS A 3 14.43 17.75 -13.08
C LYS A 3 14.19 17.57 -11.83
N ASN A 4 13.81 18.14 -11.49
CA ASN A 4 13.48 18.03 -10.26
C ASN A 4 12.45 17.14 -10.05
N LYS A 5 12.47 16.08 -10.57
CA LYS A 5 11.61 15.21 -10.32
C LYS A 5 11.63 14.83 -8.98
N LYS A 6 10.72 15.03 -8.20
CA LYS A 6 10.56 14.56 -6.97
C LYS A 6 10.22 13.17 -7.05
N ILE A 7 10.79 12.30 -6.38
CA ILE A 7 10.48 10.91 -6.31
C ILE A 7 9.61 10.70 -5.12
N ILE A 8 8.32 10.60 -5.35
CA ILE A 8 7.37 10.32 -4.29
C ILE A 8 7.18 8.81 -4.29
N SER A 9 7.48 8.16 -3.22
CA SER A 9 7.32 6.70 -3.15
C SER A 9 6.46 6.33 -1.96
N GLY A 10 6.64 5.19 -1.40
CA GLY A 10 5.84 4.72 -0.28
C GLY A 10 6.49 3.58 0.46
N ILE A 11 5.79 3.11 1.47
CA ILE A 11 6.22 1.97 2.26
C ILE A 11 5.07 0.98 2.26
N TRP A 12 5.37 -0.29 2.16
CA TRP A 12 4.35 -1.33 2.20
C TRP A 12 4.76 -2.36 3.25
N PHE A 13 4.01 -2.41 4.34
CA PHE A 13 4.23 -3.39 5.39
C PHE A 13 3.44 -4.65 5.08
N TYR A 14 3.98 -5.82 5.37
CA TYR A 14 3.21 -7.05 5.24
C TYR A 14 3.59 -8.01 6.36
N GLY A 15 2.66 -8.89 6.69
CA GLY A 15 2.85 -9.83 7.78
C GLY A 15 1.54 -10.08 8.50
N LEU A 16 1.59 -10.93 9.50
CA LEU A 16 0.40 -11.34 10.23
C LEU A 16 -0.28 -10.17 10.94
N SER A 17 -1.58 -10.29 11.12
CA SER A 17 -2.33 -9.32 11.89
C SER A 17 -1.78 -9.26 13.30
N GLY A 18 -1.81 -8.09 13.89
CA GLY A 18 -1.30 -7.93 15.24
C GLY A 18 0.20 -7.73 15.34
N SER A 19 0.88 -7.61 14.19
CA SER A 19 2.33 -7.40 14.19
C SER A 19 2.72 -5.94 14.36
N GLY A 20 1.77 -5.06 14.60
CA GLY A 20 2.07 -3.64 14.81
C GLY A 20 2.00 -2.78 13.57
N LYS A 21 1.55 -3.33 12.44
CA LYS A 21 1.48 -2.57 11.18
C LYS A 21 0.65 -1.31 11.29
N THR A 22 -0.51 -1.39 11.93
CA THR A 22 -1.41 -0.26 12.06
C THR A 22 -0.79 0.85 12.90
N THR A 23 -0.15 0.47 14.01
CA THR A 23 0.47 1.43 14.90
C THR A 23 1.61 2.17 14.19
N VAL A 24 2.46 1.44 13.49
CA VAL A 24 3.58 2.06 12.77
C VAL A 24 3.07 2.95 11.65
N SER A 25 2.04 2.50 10.91
CA SER A 25 1.49 3.28 9.81
C SER A 25 0.95 4.63 10.31
N LYS A 26 0.22 4.62 11.42
CA LYS A 26 -0.32 5.85 11.97
C LYS A 26 0.78 6.79 12.47
N TYR A 27 1.81 6.22 13.08
CA TYR A 27 2.93 7.02 13.54
C TYR A 27 3.62 7.71 12.36
N LEU A 28 3.88 6.97 11.28
CA LEU A 28 4.55 7.53 10.11
C LEU A 28 3.72 8.63 9.46
N LYS A 29 2.41 8.42 9.35
CA LYS A 29 1.55 9.43 8.75
C LYS A 29 1.55 10.71 9.59
N ASN A 30 1.44 10.57 10.89
CA ASN A 30 1.28 11.74 11.75
C ASN A 30 2.59 12.48 12.02
N ASN A 31 3.71 11.80 11.98
CA ASN A 31 4.97 12.37 12.43
C ASN A 31 6.06 12.50 11.37
N VAL A 32 6.00 11.72 10.32
CA VAL A 32 7.08 11.69 9.33
C VAL A 32 6.58 12.10 7.95
N PHE A 33 5.57 11.39 7.44
CA PHE A 33 5.05 11.61 6.11
C PHE A 33 3.66 12.19 6.20
N LYS A 34 3.56 13.47 6.54
CA LYS A 34 2.25 14.06 6.78
C LYS A 34 1.36 14.12 5.55
N LYS A 35 1.96 14.27 4.38
CA LYS A 35 1.18 14.22 3.15
C LYS A 35 1.21 12.79 2.64
N SER A 36 0.48 11.92 3.29
CA SER A 36 0.46 10.51 2.98
C SER A 36 -0.95 9.95 3.09
N LEU A 37 -1.15 8.76 2.53
CA LEU A 37 -2.41 8.04 2.62
C LEU A 37 -2.12 6.64 3.15
N ILE A 38 -2.84 6.23 4.17
CA ILE A 38 -2.73 4.87 4.68
C ILE A 38 -3.68 3.99 3.86
N ILE A 39 -3.13 2.95 3.25
CA ILE A 39 -3.88 1.99 2.45
C ILE A 39 -3.83 0.65 3.17
N ASP A 40 -4.79 0.42 4.05
CA ASP A 40 -4.84 -0.79 4.85
C ASP A 40 -5.62 -1.84 4.07
N GLY A 41 -5.06 -3.02 3.91
CA GLY A 41 -5.69 -4.11 3.15
C GLY A 41 -7.09 -4.45 3.63
N ASP A 42 -7.33 -4.42 4.94
CA ASP A 42 -8.67 -4.73 5.47
C ASP A 42 -9.66 -3.64 5.10
N ILE A 43 -9.23 -2.40 5.08
CA ILE A 43 -10.09 -1.29 4.69
C ILE A 43 -10.37 -1.36 3.19
N VAL A 44 -9.38 -1.70 2.39
CA VAL A 44 -9.58 -1.87 0.95
C VAL A 44 -10.59 -2.99 0.69
N ARG A 45 -10.51 -4.09 1.44
CA ARG A 45 -11.48 -5.17 1.29
C ARG A 45 -12.89 -4.73 1.65
N LYS A 46 -13.00 -3.87 2.64
CA LYS A 46 -14.32 -3.43 3.11
C LYS A 46 -14.99 -2.46 2.13
N TYR A 47 -14.24 -1.59 1.51
CA TYR A 47 -14.82 -0.52 0.70
C TYR A 47 -14.58 -0.64 -0.80
N ILE A 48 -13.58 -1.33 -1.22
CA ILE A 48 -13.22 -1.43 -2.64
C ILE A 48 -13.31 -2.86 -3.15
N SER A 49 -12.73 -3.80 -2.44
CA SER A 49 -12.62 -5.19 -2.89
C SER A 49 -13.65 -6.08 -2.23
N THR A 50 -14.91 -5.62 -2.19
CA THR A 50 -16.00 -6.38 -1.57
C THR A 50 -16.30 -7.67 -2.35
N ASP A 51 -15.84 -7.76 -3.59
CA ASP A 51 -16.01 -8.92 -4.43
C ASP A 51 -14.99 -10.01 -4.19
N LEU A 52 -13.94 -9.72 -3.42
CA LEU A 52 -12.85 -10.68 -3.26
C LEU A 52 -12.96 -11.49 -1.99
N LYS A 53 -12.51 -12.74 -2.08
CA LYS A 53 -12.42 -13.61 -0.93
C LYS A 53 -10.93 -13.89 -0.65
N TYR A 54 -10.62 -15.08 -0.17
CA TYR A 54 -9.24 -15.35 0.27
C TYR A 54 -8.56 -16.47 -0.51
N THR A 55 -9.05 -16.78 -1.71
CA THR A 55 -8.38 -17.70 -2.59
C THR A 55 -7.08 -17.07 -3.05
N LEU A 56 -6.16 -17.87 -3.55
CA LEU A 56 -4.89 -17.32 -4.04
C LEU A 56 -5.11 -16.30 -5.15
N SER A 57 -6.00 -16.60 -6.10
CA SER A 57 -6.25 -15.66 -7.19
C SER A 57 -6.84 -14.36 -6.70
N ASP A 58 -7.75 -14.42 -5.70
CA ASP A 58 -8.33 -13.20 -5.15
C ASP A 58 -7.29 -12.38 -4.39
N ARG A 59 -6.38 -13.05 -3.70
CA ARG A 59 -5.30 -12.34 -3.00
C ARG A 59 -4.38 -11.62 -3.97
N LEU A 60 -4.11 -12.22 -5.13
CA LEU A 60 -3.31 -11.57 -6.16
C LEU A 60 -4.02 -10.34 -6.73
N ILE A 61 -5.32 -10.44 -6.95
CA ILE A 61 -6.11 -9.31 -7.44
C ILE A 61 -6.07 -8.18 -6.41
N GLN A 62 -6.20 -8.51 -5.13
CA GLN A 62 -6.16 -7.52 -4.07
C GLN A 62 -4.82 -6.77 -4.07
N LEU A 63 -3.72 -7.50 -4.18
CA LEU A 63 -2.40 -6.86 -4.22
C LEU A 63 -2.26 -5.92 -5.41
N ASN A 64 -2.79 -6.32 -6.57
CA ASN A 64 -2.75 -5.47 -7.75
C ASN A 64 -3.57 -4.20 -7.56
N ARG A 65 -4.72 -4.29 -6.91
CA ARG A 65 -5.55 -3.12 -6.64
C ARG A 65 -4.85 -2.15 -5.70
N ILE A 66 -4.19 -2.68 -4.66
CA ILE A 66 -3.45 -1.86 -3.72
C ILE A 66 -2.24 -1.22 -4.41
N TYR A 67 -1.54 -1.99 -5.25
CA TYR A 67 -0.44 -1.46 -6.04
C TYR A 67 -0.90 -0.29 -6.91
N GLY A 68 -2.08 -0.43 -7.54
CA GLY A 68 -2.66 0.63 -8.34
C GLY A 68 -2.95 1.89 -7.52
N LEU A 69 -3.46 1.71 -6.30
CA LEU A 69 -3.71 2.83 -5.41
C LEU A 69 -2.41 3.55 -5.04
N CYS A 70 -1.33 2.79 -4.84
CA CYS A 70 -0.02 3.38 -4.56
C CYS A 70 0.46 4.21 -5.74
N LYS A 71 0.25 3.73 -6.97
CA LYS A 71 0.63 4.49 -8.16
C LYS A 71 -0.16 5.77 -8.28
N ILE A 72 -1.45 5.72 -7.98
CA ILE A 72 -2.29 6.91 -8.01
C ILE A 72 -1.81 7.92 -6.96
N CYS A 73 -1.45 7.45 -5.78
CA CYS A 73 -0.89 8.31 -4.75
C CYS A 73 0.37 9.01 -5.25
N ASN A 74 1.27 8.26 -5.87
CA ASN A 74 2.51 8.84 -6.38
C ASN A 74 2.24 9.90 -7.45
N MET A 75 1.27 9.65 -8.32
CA MET A 75 0.91 10.61 -9.35
C MET A 75 0.34 11.89 -8.75
N SER A 76 -0.19 11.80 -7.54
CA SER A 76 -0.77 12.95 -6.85
C SER A 76 0.17 13.54 -5.82
N ASN A 77 1.43 13.13 -5.82
CA ASN A 77 2.45 13.59 -4.87
C ASN A 77 2.06 13.26 -3.43
N ILE A 78 1.48 12.08 -3.23
CA ILE A 78 1.10 11.59 -1.91
C ILE A 78 1.91 10.35 -1.62
N PHE A 79 2.54 10.31 -0.45
CA PHE A 79 3.31 9.14 -0.03
C PHE A 79 2.33 8.05 0.39
N SER A 80 2.48 6.83 -0.13
CA SER A 80 1.58 5.75 0.22
C SER A 80 2.14 4.92 1.38
N ILE A 81 1.29 4.59 2.34
CA ILE A 81 1.65 3.72 3.46
C ILE A 81 0.68 2.55 3.41
N SER A 82 1.11 1.45 2.81
CA SER A 82 0.25 0.29 2.58
C SER A 82 0.52 -0.80 3.57
N SER A 83 -0.48 -1.62 3.86
CA SER A 83 -0.28 -2.79 4.71
C SER A 83 -1.19 -3.93 4.29
N THR A 84 -0.64 -5.13 4.21
CA THR A 84 -1.38 -6.34 3.88
C THR A 84 -0.84 -7.50 4.70
N VAL A 85 -1.66 -8.54 4.85
CA VAL A 85 -1.19 -9.77 5.49
C VAL A 85 -0.38 -10.57 4.46
N TYR A 86 -0.88 -10.64 3.23
CA TYR A 86 -0.27 -11.44 2.17
C TYR A 86 0.64 -10.61 1.27
N MET A 87 1.69 -11.22 0.80
CA MET A 87 2.59 -10.61 -0.17
C MET A 87 3.22 -11.74 -1.01
N ASN A 88 3.57 -11.46 -2.24
CA ASN A 88 4.25 -12.44 -3.09
C ASN A 88 5.42 -11.81 -3.84
N ASN A 89 6.23 -12.66 -4.46
CA ASN A 89 7.43 -12.19 -5.12
C ASN A 89 7.17 -11.35 -6.36
N ILE A 90 6.07 -11.59 -7.05
CA ILE A 90 5.75 -10.82 -8.26
C ILE A 90 5.46 -9.37 -7.87
N THR A 91 4.67 -9.18 -6.80
CA THR A 91 4.36 -7.83 -6.32
C THR A 91 5.60 -7.15 -5.77
N LEU A 92 6.42 -7.89 -5.02
CA LEU A 92 7.67 -7.33 -4.49
C LEU A 92 8.58 -6.82 -5.61
N LYS A 93 8.65 -7.55 -6.72
CA LYS A 93 9.47 -7.10 -7.85
C LYS A 93 8.92 -5.84 -8.48
N LYS A 94 7.59 -5.70 -8.56
CA LYS A 94 7.01 -4.49 -9.09
C LYS A 94 7.34 -3.29 -8.21
N LEU A 95 7.32 -3.49 -6.91
CA LEU A 95 7.57 -2.41 -5.97
C LEU A 95 9.00 -1.88 -6.04
N LYS A 96 9.93 -2.72 -6.48
CA LYS A 96 11.30 -2.31 -6.57
C LYS A 96 11.63 -1.49 -7.80
N LYS A 97 10.70 -1.37 -8.69
CA LYS A 97 10.88 -0.53 -9.85
C LYS A 97 10.30 0.84 -9.62
#